data_4dcbe1e860b9850bbff399d089fd93fe
#
_entry.id   4dcbe1e860b9850bbff399d089fd93fe
#
_cell.length_a   1.000
_cell.length_b   1.000
_cell.length_c   1.000
_cell.angle_alpha   90.00
_cell.angle_beta   90.00
_cell.angle_gamma   90.00
#
_symmetry.space_group_name_H-M   'P 1'
#
loop_
_entity.id
_entity.type
_entity.pdbx_description
1 polymer ?
#
loop_
_entity_poly.entity_id
_entity_poly.type
_entity_poly.pdbx_seq_one_letter_code
_entity_poly.pdbx_strand_id
1 'polypeptide(L)'
;MCAAGKLPLHPELESAIMTKPNALFIRERIKEDTMATAVYPGSFDPVTKGHLDIIKRAAKINDHLIVAVLINSAKHPLFTVEERVVLLQECCKDIPNVSVESFDGLTVEFAKKRHASVMVRGLRAVTDFENEIQLAQTNHALMPGIETMFLATSIKWSYLSSTIVREAARYGSSISKFVTPNVEAAVIKKMAERRANGEEP
;
A
#
# COMPACT_ATOMS: atom_id res chain seq x y z
N MET A 1 -20.53 25.29 -21.33
CA MET A 1 -19.37 26.07 -20.91
C MET A 1 -19.68 26.71 -19.56
N CYS A 2 -19.32 26.08 -18.45
CA CYS A 2 -19.45 26.67 -17.12
C CYS A 2 -18.05 27.07 -16.65
N ALA A 3 -17.81 28.36 -16.54
CA ALA A 3 -16.60 28.92 -15.97
C ALA A 3 -16.57 28.64 -14.46
N ALA A 4 -15.55 27.91 -14.00
CA ALA A 4 -15.27 27.73 -12.58
C ALA A 4 -14.78 29.08 -12.02
N GLY A 5 -15.67 29.81 -11.38
CA GLY A 5 -15.34 31.01 -10.62
C GLY A 5 -14.51 30.64 -9.40
N LYS A 6 -13.27 31.13 -9.33
CA LYS A 6 -12.48 31.10 -8.09
C LYS A 6 -13.22 31.94 -7.04
N LEU A 7 -13.57 31.30 -5.91
CA LEU A 7 -14.03 32.07 -4.74
C LEU A 7 -12.91 33.04 -4.32
N PRO A 8 -13.24 34.34 -4.09
CA PRO A 8 -12.28 35.31 -3.61
C PRO A 8 -11.87 34.96 -2.17
N LEU A 9 -10.58 34.90 -1.92
CA LEU A 9 -10.01 34.75 -0.58
C LEU A 9 -10.33 36.02 0.25
N HIS A 10 -10.54 35.82 1.55
CA HIS A 10 -10.81 36.92 2.47
C HIS A 10 -9.66 37.95 2.41
N PRO A 11 -9.92 39.29 2.39
CA PRO A 11 -8.90 40.34 2.22
C PRO A 11 -7.74 40.30 3.23
N GLU A 12 -7.99 39.80 4.44
CA GLU A 12 -6.94 39.61 5.47
C GLU A 12 -5.98 38.47 5.14
N LEU A 13 -6.42 37.46 4.43
CA LEU A 13 -5.57 36.38 3.94
C LEU A 13 -4.69 36.81 2.76
N GLU A 14 -5.19 37.67 1.88
CA GLU A 14 -4.39 38.23 0.79
C GLU A 14 -3.27 39.14 1.30
N SER A 15 -3.54 39.93 2.34
CA SER A 15 -2.54 40.79 2.97
C SER A 15 -1.42 40.02 3.67
N ALA A 16 -1.72 38.88 4.29
CA ALA A 16 -0.73 38.01 4.94
C ALA A 16 0.16 37.24 3.95
N ILE A 17 -0.32 37.04 2.72
CA ILE A 17 0.41 36.32 1.66
C ILE A 17 1.47 37.21 0.96
N MET A 18 1.35 38.53 1.08
CA MET A 18 2.17 39.50 0.33
C MET A 18 3.47 39.95 1.02
N THR A 19 3.78 39.51 2.23
CA THR A 19 5.07 39.76 2.89
C THR A 19 6.07 38.67 2.51
N LYS A 20 7.04 39.00 1.67
CA LYS A 20 7.96 38.09 0.96
C LYS A 20 8.72 37.01 1.73
N PRO A 21 9.06 37.08 3.01
CA PRO A 21 9.68 35.92 3.68
C PRO A 21 8.67 34.87 4.16
N ASN A 22 7.41 35.23 4.37
CA ASN A 22 6.40 34.27 4.89
C ASN A 22 5.63 33.52 3.81
N ALA A 23 5.60 34.03 2.57
CA ALA A 23 4.80 33.42 1.50
C ALA A 23 5.32 32.03 1.07
N LEU A 24 6.64 31.83 1.10
CA LEU A 24 7.26 30.53 0.79
C LEU A 24 6.98 29.51 1.90
N PHE A 25 7.13 29.93 3.15
CA PHE A 25 6.90 29.13 4.35
C PHE A 25 5.41 28.76 4.51
N ILE A 26 4.51 29.69 4.22
CA ILE A 26 3.05 29.44 4.22
C ILE A 26 2.68 28.50 3.06
N ARG A 27 3.26 28.67 1.87
CA ARG A 27 3.04 27.76 0.73
C ARG A 27 3.56 26.34 0.97
N GLU A 28 4.71 26.21 1.61
CA GLU A 28 5.25 24.91 1.99
C GLU A 28 4.39 24.25 3.07
N ARG A 29 3.97 24.99 4.09
CA ARG A 29 3.09 24.49 5.14
C ARG A 29 1.68 24.12 4.66
N ILE A 30 1.08 24.93 3.77
CA ILE A 30 -0.21 24.58 3.12
C ILE A 30 -0.03 23.34 2.24
N LYS A 31 1.13 23.15 1.60
CA LYS A 31 1.42 21.98 0.78
C LYS A 31 1.63 20.73 1.62
N GLU A 32 2.23 20.83 2.79
CA GLU A 32 2.36 19.73 3.75
C GLU A 32 0.99 19.35 4.36
N ASP A 33 0.14 20.31 4.70
CA ASP A 33 -1.19 20.07 5.25
C ASP A 33 -2.23 19.56 4.22
N THR A 34 -1.92 19.62 2.92
CA THR A 34 -2.82 19.16 1.84
C THR A 34 -2.32 17.89 1.12
N MET A 35 -1.17 17.35 1.49
CA MET A 35 -0.68 16.11 0.88
C MET A 35 -1.56 14.92 1.27
N ALA A 36 -2.28 14.37 0.28
CA ALA A 36 -3.10 13.19 0.46
C ALA A 36 -2.20 11.96 0.65
N THR A 37 -1.92 11.63 1.92
CA THR A 37 -1.22 10.40 2.28
C THR A 37 -2.19 9.23 2.33
N ALA A 38 -1.86 8.14 1.65
CA ALA A 38 -2.60 6.90 1.68
C ALA A 38 -1.76 5.76 2.25
N VAL A 39 -2.42 4.78 2.88
CA VAL A 39 -1.81 3.53 3.36
C VAL A 39 -2.35 2.36 2.55
N TYR A 40 -1.48 1.53 2.01
CA TYR A 40 -1.84 0.24 1.42
C TYR A 40 -1.33 -0.90 2.31
N PRO A 41 -2.18 -1.42 3.20
CA PRO A 41 -1.79 -2.48 4.13
C PRO A 41 -1.92 -3.86 3.49
N GLY A 42 -1.01 -4.77 3.86
CA GLY A 42 -1.07 -6.16 3.43
C GLY A 42 0.01 -7.03 4.06
N SER A 43 -0.10 -8.34 3.85
CA SER A 43 0.93 -9.30 4.30
C SER A 43 2.13 -9.32 3.37
N PHE A 44 1.91 -9.20 2.04
CA PHE A 44 2.94 -9.22 0.99
C PHE A 44 3.93 -10.39 1.11
N ASP A 45 3.42 -11.58 1.26
CA ASP A 45 4.19 -12.80 1.54
C ASP A 45 4.05 -13.89 0.46
N PRO A 46 4.74 -13.71 -0.71
CA PRO A 46 5.51 -12.57 -1.14
C PRO A 46 4.68 -11.46 -1.82
N VAL A 47 5.32 -10.33 -2.11
CA VAL A 47 4.79 -9.32 -3.03
C VAL A 47 4.61 -9.93 -4.43
N THR A 48 3.50 -9.59 -5.11
CA THR A 48 3.16 -10.11 -6.46
C THR A 48 2.99 -8.98 -7.45
N LYS A 49 2.97 -9.30 -8.76
CA LYS A 49 2.67 -8.33 -9.82
C LYS A 49 1.28 -7.71 -9.65
N GLY A 50 0.32 -8.42 -9.03
CA GLY A 50 -0.97 -7.87 -8.66
C GLY A 50 -0.88 -6.78 -7.60
N HIS A 51 -0.07 -6.98 -6.56
CA HIS A 51 0.20 -5.93 -5.57
C HIS A 51 0.88 -4.71 -6.20
N LEU A 52 1.87 -4.93 -7.08
CA LEU A 52 2.57 -3.84 -7.76
C LEU A 52 1.67 -3.06 -8.72
N ASP A 53 0.66 -3.69 -9.33
CA ASP A 53 -0.36 -3.00 -10.13
C ASP A 53 -1.14 -1.99 -9.26
N ILE A 54 -1.62 -2.44 -8.10
CA ILE A 54 -2.33 -1.57 -7.14
C ILE A 54 -1.40 -0.46 -6.63
N ILE A 55 -0.17 -0.78 -6.21
CA ILE A 55 0.80 0.20 -5.71
C ILE A 55 1.04 1.31 -6.75
N LYS A 56 1.35 0.93 -8.00
CA LYS A 56 1.61 1.89 -9.08
C LYS A 56 0.41 2.79 -9.39
N ARG A 57 -0.80 2.25 -9.28
CA ARG A 57 -2.03 3.00 -9.54
C ARG A 57 -2.40 3.89 -8.36
N ALA A 58 -2.28 3.39 -7.13
CA ALA A 58 -2.50 4.17 -5.93
C ALA A 58 -1.50 5.34 -5.81
N ALA A 59 -0.22 5.11 -6.14
CA ALA A 59 0.80 6.14 -6.15
C ALA A 59 0.52 7.29 -7.14
N LYS A 60 -0.22 7.03 -8.23
CA LYS A 60 -0.58 8.07 -9.21
C LYS A 60 -1.67 9.02 -8.73
N ILE A 61 -2.47 8.61 -7.77
CA ILE A 61 -3.66 9.34 -7.31
C ILE A 61 -3.53 9.85 -5.88
N ASN A 62 -2.40 9.59 -5.23
CA ASN A 62 -2.08 10.10 -3.91
C ASN A 62 -0.69 10.78 -3.96
N ASP A 63 -0.50 11.81 -3.17
CA ASP A 63 0.78 12.51 -3.10
C ASP A 63 1.86 11.64 -2.45
N HIS A 64 1.48 10.83 -1.46
CA HIS A 64 2.34 9.84 -0.83
C HIS A 64 1.58 8.55 -0.55
N LEU A 65 2.18 7.41 -0.86
CA LEU A 65 1.65 6.08 -0.57
C LEU A 65 2.59 5.31 0.35
N ILE A 66 2.09 4.91 1.52
CA ILE A 66 2.80 4.04 2.45
C ILE A 66 2.33 2.61 2.22
N VAL A 67 3.19 1.74 1.71
CA VAL A 67 2.94 0.30 1.63
C VAL A 67 3.28 -0.30 3.00
N ALA A 68 2.26 -0.76 3.72
CA ALA A 68 2.38 -1.13 5.12
C ALA A 68 2.31 -2.65 5.31
N VAL A 69 3.44 -3.26 5.69
CA VAL A 69 3.56 -4.69 5.97
C VAL A 69 3.01 -5.00 7.34
N LEU A 70 1.92 -5.76 7.42
CA LEU A 70 1.32 -6.16 8.69
C LEU A 70 2.15 -7.27 9.35
N ILE A 71 2.49 -7.06 10.62
CA ILE A 71 3.05 -8.07 11.51
C ILE A 71 1.89 -8.93 12.02
N ASN A 72 1.84 -10.19 11.59
CA ASN A 72 0.81 -11.13 12.05
C ASN A 72 1.48 -12.37 12.65
N SER A 73 1.52 -12.44 13.97
CA SER A 73 2.12 -13.54 14.74
C SER A 73 1.34 -14.86 14.64
N ALA A 74 0.07 -14.82 14.25
CA ALA A 74 -0.79 -16.00 14.17
C ALA A 74 -0.60 -16.82 12.87
N LYS A 75 0.18 -16.33 11.89
CA LYS A 75 0.45 -17.01 10.62
C LYS A 75 1.90 -17.47 10.57
N HIS A 76 2.13 -18.60 9.90
CA HIS A 76 3.48 -19.07 9.54
C HIS A 76 3.85 -18.51 8.17
N PRO A 77 4.40 -17.30 8.07
CA PRO A 77 4.74 -16.68 6.80
C PRO A 77 5.95 -17.38 6.16
N LEU A 78 6.06 -17.25 4.82
CA LEU A 78 7.25 -17.70 4.10
C LEU A 78 8.47 -16.83 4.43
N PHE A 79 8.25 -15.51 4.46
CA PHE A 79 9.27 -14.51 4.72
C PHE A 79 9.04 -13.81 6.07
N THR A 80 10.13 -13.45 6.76
CA THR A 80 10.05 -12.57 7.93
C THR A 80 9.50 -11.19 7.52
N VAL A 81 9.15 -10.38 8.51
CA VAL A 81 8.66 -8.99 8.24
C VAL A 81 9.73 -8.18 7.52
N GLU A 82 10.98 -8.28 7.98
CA GLU A 82 12.13 -7.59 7.44
C GLU A 82 12.40 -7.99 5.99
N GLU A 83 12.37 -9.29 5.68
CA GLU A 83 12.53 -9.81 4.32
C GLU A 83 11.44 -9.27 3.39
N ARG A 84 10.18 -9.22 3.85
CA ARG A 84 9.05 -8.68 3.06
C ARG A 84 9.18 -7.18 2.80
N VAL A 85 9.66 -6.43 3.80
CA VAL A 85 9.94 -4.99 3.65
C VAL A 85 11.04 -4.76 2.61
N VAL A 86 12.15 -5.48 2.69
CA VAL A 86 13.26 -5.37 1.72
C VAL A 86 12.80 -5.70 0.31
N LEU A 87 12.07 -6.80 0.11
CA LEU A 87 11.54 -7.18 -1.21
C LEU A 87 10.60 -6.11 -1.79
N LEU A 88 9.75 -5.51 -0.96
CA LEU A 88 8.86 -4.42 -1.38
C LEU A 88 9.65 -3.16 -1.73
N GLN A 89 10.65 -2.77 -0.92
CA GLN A 89 11.49 -1.61 -1.19
C GLN A 89 12.20 -1.74 -2.54
N GLU A 90 12.78 -2.91 -2.83
CA GLU A 90 13.38 -3.18 -4.13
C GLU A 90 12.38 -3.09 -5.29
N CYS A 91 11.16 -3.62 -5.09
CA CYS A 91 10.11 -3.57 -6.12
C CYS A 91 9.56 -2.16 -6.35
N CYS A 92 9.63 -1.30 -5.36
CA CYS A 92 9.06 0.06 -5.39
C CYS A 92 10.12 1.17 -5.61
N LYS A 93 11.41 0.85 -5.72
CA LYS A 93 12.53 1.82 -5.78
C LYS A 93 12.38 2.91 -6.85
N ASP A 94 11.71 2.58 -7.96
CA ASP A 94 11.49 3.50 -9.08
C ASP A 94 10.17 4.30 -8.95
N ILE A 95 9.50 4.26 -7.80
CA ILE A 95 8.25 4.98 -7.54
C ILE A 95 8.53 6.01 -6.43
N PRO A 96 8.80 7.27 -6.77
CA PRO A 96 9.40 8.24 -5.85
C PRO A 96 8.52 8.63 -4.66
N ASN A 97 7.20 8.53 -4.79
CA ASN A 97 6.24 8.86 -3.75
C ASN A 97 5.70 7.62 -2.99
N VAL A 98 6.45 6.52 -3.02
CA VAL A 98 6.12 5.29 -2.26
C VAL A 98 7.16 5.05 -1.18
N SER A 99 6.72 4.86 0.05
CA SER A 99 7.53 4.33 1.14
C SER A 99 7.01 2.96 1.59
N VAL A 100 7.88 2.16 2.22
CA VAL A 100 7.54 0.84 2.75
C VAL A 100 7.86 0.81 4.23
N GLU A 101 6.86 0.47 5.04
CA GLU A 101 6.99 0.36 6.48
C GLU A 101 6.35 -0.94 6.98
N SER A 102 6.76 -1.40 8.16
CA SER A 102 6.05 -2.46 8.88
C SER A 102 5.29 -1.87 10.06
N PHE A 103 4.21 -2.53 10.46
CA PHE A 103 3.44 -2.13 11.64
C PHE A 103 2.82 -3.34 12.34
N ASP A 104 2.57 -3.16 13.62
CA ASP A 104 1.80 -4.07 14.46
C ASP A 104 0.52 -3.39 14.95
N GLY A 105 -0.52 -4.19 15.22
CA GLY A 105 -1.80 -3.70 15.69
C GLY A 105 -2.78 -3.28 14.60
N LEU A 106 -3.69 -2.36 14.93
CA LEU A 106 -4.78 -1.97 14.05
C LEU A 106 -4.30 -1.06 12.91
N THR A 107 -4.72 -1.40 11.69
CA THR A 107 -4.36 -0.63 10.48
C THR A 107 -4.79 0.83 10.55
N VAL A 108 -5.96 1.11 11.14
CA VAL A 108 -6.48 2.48 11.29
C VAL A 108 -5.64 3.30 12.28
N GLU A 109 -5.12 2.70 13.34
CA GLU A 109 -4.22 3.38 14.27
C GLU A 109 -2.88 3.71 13.60
N PHE A 110 -2.35 2.78 12.80
CA PHE A 110 -1.16 3.03 12.01
C PHE A 110 -1.39 4.17 11.02
N ALA A 111 -2.50 4.15 10.26
CA ALA A 111 -2.86 5.19 9.31
C ALA A 111 -2.96 6.56 10.01
N LYS A 112 -3.63 6.64 11.16
CA LYS A 112 -3.71 7.87 11.98
C LYS A 112 -2.33 8.38 12.39
N LYS A 113 -1.45 7.50 12.88
CA LYS A 113 -0.06 7.85 13.27
C LYS A 113 0.76 8.40 12.09
N ARG A 114 0.40 8.05 10.86
CA ARG A 114 1.04 8.52 9.61
C ARG A 114 0.29 9.66 8.94
N HIS A 115 -0.72 10.25 9.61
CA HIS A 115 -1.56 11.32 9.07
C HIS A 115 -2.19 10.95 7.73
N ALA A 116 -2.44 9.65 7.50
CA ALA A 116 -3.09 9.17 6.30
C ALA A 116 -4.61 9.28 6.43
N SER A 117 -5.25 9.87 5.43
CA SER A 117 -6.71 9.99 5.34
C SER A 117 -7.36 8.89 4.51
N VAL A 118 -6.56 8.12 3.75
CA VAL A 118 -7.04 7.10 2.83
C VAL A 118 -6.34 5.78 3.08
N MET A 119 -7.15 4.72 3.13
CA MET A 119 -6.69 3.33 3.12
C MET A 119 -7.00 2.70 1.77
N VAL A 120 -5.96 2.21 1.08
CA VAL A 120 -6.11 1.57 -0.24
C VAL A 120 -6.31 0.07 -0.05
N ARG A 121 -7.28 -0.50 -0.77
CA ARG A 121 -7.53 -1.94 -0.82
C ARG A 121 -7.70 -2.40 -2.27
N GLY A 122 -7.10 -3.54 -2.63
CA GLY A 122 -7.26 -4.16 -3.94
C GLY A 122 -8.42 -5.15 -3.95
N LEU A 123 -9.32 -5.05 -4.91
CA LEU A 123 -10.42 -5.99 -5.11
C LEU A 123 -10.15 -6.86 -6.34
N ARG A 124 -10.21 -8.19 -6.19
CA ARG A 124 -9.96 -9.16 -7.26
C ARG A 124 -11.22 -9.85 -7.73
N ALA A 125 -12.08 -10.25 -6.81
CA ALA A 125 -13.31 -11.02 -7.06
C ALA A 125 -14.45 -10.59 -6.14
N VAL A 126 -15.67 -11.03 -6.47
CA VAL A 126 -16.87 -10.73 -5.68
C VAL A 126 -16.74 -11.25 -4.24
N THR A 127 -16.12 -12.42 -4.07
CA THR A 127 -15.89 -13.02 -2.74
C THR A 127 -14.92 -12.20 -1.87
N ASP A 128 -13.99 -11.47 -2.45
CA ASP A 128 -13.13 -10.55 -1.70
C ASP A 128 -13.93 -9.33 -1.22
N PHE A 129 -14.92 -8.89 -2.03
CA PHE A 129 -15.67 -7.65 -1.80
C PHE A 129 -16.44 -7.65 -0.47
N GLU A 130 -17.11 -8.73 -0.13
CA GLU A 130 -17.86 -8.81 1.13
C GLU A 130 -16.96 -8.62 2.36
N ASN A 131 -15.82 -9.31 2.39
CA ASN A 131 -14.85 -9.20 3.47
C ASN A 131 -14.20 -7.80 3.52
N GLU A 132 -13.90 -7.23 2.37
CA GLU A 132 -13.26 -5.91 2.28
C GLU A 132 -14.23 -4.78 2.66
N ILE A 133 -15.51 -4.87 2.28
CA ILE A 133 -16.55 -3.93 2.73
C ILE A 133 -16.74 -4.01 4.25
N GLN A 134 -16.81 -5.22 4.79
CA GLN A 134 -16.94 -5.41 6.23
C GLN A 134 -15.76 -4.81 6.99
N LEU A 135 -14.55 -5.01 6.49
CA LEU A 135 -13.34 -4.42 7.05
C LEU A 135 -13.36 -2.88 6.94
N ALA A 136 -13.78 -2.33 5.79
CA ALA A 136 -13.88 -0.89 5.59
C ALA A 136 -14.89 -0.23 6.55
N GLN A 137 -16.06 -0.84 6.73
CA GLN A 137 -17.08 -0.38 7.68
C GLN A 137 -16.57 -0.43 9.13
N THR A 138 -15.87 -1.51 9.49
CA THR A 138 -15.25 -1.64 10.81
C THR A 138 -14.19 -0.57 11.03
N ASN A 139 -13.33 -0.35 10.05
CA ASN A 139 -12.29 0.68 10.11
C ASN A 139 -12.88 2.08 10.25
N HIS A 140 -13.95 2.39 9.47
CA HIS A 140 -14.66 3.66 9.56
C HIS A 140 -15.32 3.86 10.93
N ALA A 141 -15.94 2.81 11.49
CA ALA A 141 -16.54 2.86 12.83
C ALA A 141 -15.49 3.14 13.93
N LEU A 142 -14.29 2.56 13.80
CA LEU A 142 -13.18 2.78 14.72
C LEU A 142 -12.50 4.15 14.53
N MET A 143 -12.44 4.66 13.31
CA MET A 143 -11.74 5.89 12.95
C MET A 143 -12.43 6.62 11.78
N PRO A 144 -13.48 7.41 12.04
CA PRO A 144 -14.31 8.04 10.99
C PRO A 144 -13.57 8.99 10.04
N GLY A 145 -12.37 9.47 10.43
CA GLY A 145 -11.53 10.35 9.60
C GLY A 145 -10.68 9.62 8.56
N ILE A 146 -10.77 8.29 8.45
CA ILE A 146 -10.01 7.50 7.48
C ILE A 146 -10.98 6.79 6.54
N GLU A 147 -10.92 7.14 5.25
CA GLU A 147 -11.74 6.52 4.22
C GLU A 147 -11.04 5.33 3.56
N THR A 148 -11.83 4.37 3.06
CA THR A 148 -11.30 3.22 2.33
C THR A 148 -11.56 3.38 0.83
N MET A 149 -10.48 3.36 0.05
CA MET A 149 -10.51 3.39 -1.40
C MET A 149 -10.28 1.99 -1.96
N PHE A 150 -11.24 1.49 -2.74
CA PHE A 150 -11.13 0.22 -3.43
C PHE A 150 -10.62 0.40 -4.85
N LEU A 151 -9.54 -0.30 -5.19
CA LEU A 151 -9.02 -0.37 -6.56
C LEU A 151 -9.28 -1.77 -7.13
N ALA A 152 -10.10 -1.86 -8.17
CA ALA A 152 -10.28 -3.12 -8.90
C ALA A 152 -8.94 -3.55 -9.50
N THR A 153 -8.50 -4.76 -9.20
CA THR A 153 -7.27 -5.34 -9.76
C THR A 153 -7.42 -5.50 -11.28
N SER A 154 -6.36 -5.23 -12.02
CA SER A 154 -6.35 -5.48 -13.48
C SER A 154 -6.74 -6.93 -13.77
N ILE A 155 -7.56 -7.16 -14.80
CA ILE A 155 -8.03 -8.50 -15.21
C ILE A 155 -6.88 -9.51 -15.30
N LYS A 156 -5.75 -9.06 -15.80
CA LYS A 156 -4.51 -9.85 -15.91
C LYS A 156 -4.05 -10.45 -14.57
N TRP A 157 -4.38 -9.84 -13.44
CA TRP A 157 -3.92 -10.23 -12.10
C TRP A 157 -5.07 -10.61 -11.17
N SER A 158 -6.31 -10.67 -11.65
CA SER A 158 -7.50 -10.92 -10.81
C SER A 158 -7.47 -12.27 -10.11
N TYR A 159 -6.83 -13.28 -10.69
CA TYR A 159 -6.67 -14.63 -10.11
C TYR A 159 -5.44 -14.74 -9.19
N LEU A 160 -4.56 -13.71 -9.14
CA LEU A 160 -3.26 -13.83 -8.50
C LEU A 160 -3.33 -13.50 -7.01
N SER A 161 -2.76 -14.37 -6.18
CA SER A 161 -2.55 -14.15 -4.74
C SER A 161 -1.17 -14.64 -4.31
N SER A 162 -0.69 -14.16 -3.16
CA SER A 162 0.56 -14.68 -2.56
C SER A 162 0.44 -16.18 -2.24
N THR A 163 -0.74 -16.65 -1.85
CA THR A 163 -1.00 -18.06 -1.58
C THR A 163 -0.76 -18.93 -2.82
N ILE A 164 -1.34 -18.52 -3.97
CA ILE A 164 -1.14 -19.21 -5.26
C ILE A 164 0.35 -19.23 -5.65
N VAL A 165 1.07 -18.12 -5.41
CA VAL A 165 2.51 -18.06 -5.70
C VAL A 165 3.29 -19.05 -4.83
N ARG A 166 3.01 -19.09 -3.51
CA ARG A 166 3.67 -20.04 -2.61
C ARG A 166 3.36 -21.49 -2.97
N GLU A 167 2.11 -21.79 -3.29
CA GLU A 167 1.68 -23.12 -3.68
C GLU A 167 2.39 -23.57 -4.97
N ALA A 168 2.38 -22.72 -6.01
CA ALA A 168 3.10 -23.03 -7.25
C ALA A 168 4.59 -23.27 -7.01
N ALA A 169 5.25 -22.45 -6.20
CA ALA A 169 6.67 -22.61 -5.86
C ALA A 169 6.94 -23.89 -5.03
N ARG A 170 6.02 -24.24 -4.11
CA ARG A 170 6.10 -25.45 -3.31
C ARG A 170 6.17 -26.70 -4.17
N TYR A 171 5.39 -26.74 -5.25
CA TYR A 171 5.37 -27.84 -6.21
C TYR A 171 6.40 -27.70 -7.35
N GLY A 172 7.33 -26.77 -7.26
CA GLY A 172 8.41 -26.59 -8.24
C GLY A 172 8.00 -25.95 -9.55
N SER A 173 6.79 -25.37 -9.64
CA SER A 173 6.35 -24.67 -10.84
C SER A 173 7.01 -23.29 -10.95
N SER A 174 7.26 -22.82 -12.17
CA SER A 174 7.78 -21.47 -12.40
C SER A 174 6.77 -20.40 -11.97
N ILE A 175 7.24 -19.44 -11.20
CA ILE A 175 6.46 -18.29 -10.72
C ILE A 175 6.84 -16.98 -11.40
N SER A 176 7.71 -17.02 -12.42
CA SER A 176 8.22 -15.85 -13.16
C SER A 176 7.12 -14.94 -13.73
N LYS A 177 5.97 -15.53 -14.07
CA LYS A 177 4.79 -14.78 -14.56
C LYS A 177 4.11 -13.96 -13.48
N PHE A 178 4.25 -14.34 -12.20
CA PHE A 178 3.47 -13.83 -11.08
C PHE A 178 4.21 -12.80 -10.22
N VAL A 179 5.54 -12.90 -10.19
CA VAL A 179 6.41 -12.05 -9.36
C VAL A 179 7.53 -11.41 -10.18
N THR A 180 8.26 -10.48 -9.60
CA THR A 180 9.48 -9.90 -10.19
C THR A 180 10.65 -10.86 -10.05
N PRO A 181 11.73 -10.76 -10.86
CA PRO A 181 12.86 -11.68 -10.82
C PRO A 181 13.54 -11.78 -9.45
N ASN A 182 13.70 -10.67 -8.74
CA ASN A 182 14.26 -10.64 -7.38
C ASN A 182 13.38 -11.40 -6.37
N VAL A 183 12.07 -11.25 -6.46
CA VAL A 183 11.12 -11.98 -5.62
C VAL A 183 11.10 -13.47 -5.97
N GLU A 184 11.16 -13.84 -7.25
CA GLU A 184 11.26 -15.22 -7.69
C GLU A 184 12.50 -15.91 -7.11
N ALA A 185 13.66 -15.27 -7.24
CA ALA A 185 14.92 -15.78 -6.68
C ALA A 185 14.83 -15.96 -5.15
N ALA A 186 14.26 -15.01 -4.44
CA ALA A 186 14.07 -15.09 -3.00
C ALA A 186 13.12 -16.24 -2.59
N VAL A 187 12.01 -16.43 -3.31
CA VAL A 187 11.05 -17.51 -3.04
C VAL A 187 11.72 -18.88 -3.27
N ILE A 188 12.42 -19.06 -4.39
CA ILE A 188 13.11 -20.32 -4.71
C ILE A 188 14.14 -20.66 -3.62
N LYS A 189 14.95 -19.66 -3.22
CA LYS A 189 15.95 -19.83 -2.15
C LYS A 189 15.26 -20.24 -0.84
N LYS A 190 14.22 -19.52 -0.42
CA LYS A 190 13.52 -19.79 0.84
C LYS A 190 12.85 -21.16 0.88
N MET A 191 12.29 -21.62 -0.25
CA MET A 191 11.70 -22.95 -0.38
C MET A 191 12.79 -24.06 -0.28
N ALA A 192 13.97 -23.82 -0.84
CA ALA A 192 15.09 -24.74 -0.73
C ALA A 192 15.61 -24.84 0.73
N GLU A 193 15.75 -23.71 1.41
CA GLU A 193 16.15 -23.65 2.83
C GLU A 193 15.17 -24.43 3.73
N ARG A 194 13.86 -24.24 3.57
CA ARG A 194 12.84 -24.96 4.35
C ARG A 194 12.90 -26.47 4.12
N ARG A 195 13.04 -26.90 2.86
CA ARG A 195 13.20 -28.33 2.54
C ARG A 195 14.44 -28.93 3.20
N ALA A 196 15.57 -28.21 3.20
CA ALA A 196 16.79 -28.64 3.84
C ALA A 196 16.64 -28.77 5.36
N ASN A 197 15.80 -27.93 5.98
CA ASN A 197 15.51 -27.96 7.41
C ASN A 197 14.42 -28.97 7.79
N GLY A 198 13.84 -29.71 6.83
CA GLY A 198 12.74 -30.65 7.08
C GLY A 198 11.39 -29.96 7.43
N GLU A 199 11.30 -28.65 7.18
CA GLU A 199 10.06 -27.91 7.32
C GLU A 199 9.17 -28.13 6.08
N GLU A 200 7.85 -28.16 6.28
CA GLU A 200 6.95 -28.09 5.13
C GLU A 200 7.18 -26.77 4.38
N PRO A 201 7.51 -26.83 3.10
CA PRO A 201 7.78 -25.65 2.30
C PRO A 201 6.51 -24.84 2.03
#